data_7883f8d9856eede28e7817632773acee
#
_entry.id   7883f8d9856eede28e7817632773acee
#
_cell.length_a   1.000
_cell.length_b   1.000
_cell.length_c   1.000
_cell.angle_alpha   90.00
_cell.angle_beta   90.00
_cell.angle_gamma   90.00
#
_symmetry.space_group_name_H-M   'P 1'
#
loop_
_entity.id
_entity.type
_entity.pdbx_description
1 polymer ?
#
loop_
_entity_poly.entity_id
_entity_poly.type
_entity_poly.pdbx_seq_one_letter_code
_entity_poly.pdbx_strand_id
1 'polypeptide(L)'
;YMHSLFPELERVDQNTLFVIGNGFDLASGIKSSYYNFKQWLILNKRHQLINLMDIFFSNKRDVWGDIEKALGEYDEDSILEFCKPNEEFDYDHPTRSIAAIEDSPDWIFRPVLDEFIEAFTDWVDSIDITVGDKIRDLPSCSKFLTFNYTETLEKIYGISQSNILHIHGSRLSEKNYIIGHDNPRDTDEVYNDEGQYPFVQDTWSKIIAWMNELVKDCEYIINVNQDFFKGLSNIERVIVYGHSFYEIDWPYMSEIVKQIGKNKPWIISYHEENDLIHIASFIKAHDLKNVKKFLW
;
A
#
# COMPACT_ATOMS: atom_id res chain seq x y z
N TYR A 1 -11.78 30.08 3.72
CA TYR A 1 -13.11 30.12 4.36
C TYR A 1 -13.45 28.83 5.15
N MET A 2 -12.53 27.85 5.27
CA MET A 2 -12.75 26.62 6.07
C MET A 2 -12.37 26.78 7.56
N HIS A 3 -11.67 27.84 7.96
CA HIS A 3 -11.24 28.05 9.35
C HIS A 3 -12.38 28.17 10.38
N SER A 4 -13.60 28.52 9.95
CA SER A 4 -14.71 28.74 10.90
C SER A 4 -15.50 27.49 11.29
N LEU A 5 -15.31 26.36 10.61
CA LEU A 5 -16.11 25.16 10.87
C LEU A 5 -15.52 24.23 11.95
N PHE A 6 -14.22 24.33 12.22
CA PHE A 6 -13.54 23.51 13.21
C PHE A 6 -12.50 24.34 14.00
N PRO A 7 -12.91 25.07 15.05
CA PRO A 7 -11.99 25.85 15.89
C PRO A 7 -10.89 25.00 16.55
N GLU A 8 -11.10 23.69 16.63
CA GLU A 8 -10.12 22.73 17.18
C GLU A 8 -8.91 22.52 16.26
N LEU A 9 -9.05 22.80 14.96
CA LEU A 9 -7.91 22.80 14.02
C LEU A 9 -6.99 24.02 14.24
N GLU A 10 -7.48 25.08 14.87
CA GLU A 10 -6.72 26.31 15.13
C GLU A 10 -5.80 26.20 16.36
N ARG A 11 -6.07 25.23 17.26
CA ARG A 11 -5.26 24.98 18.46
C ARG A 11 -4.44 23.70 18.30
N VAL A 12 -3.61 23.67 17.28
CA VAL A 12 -2.72 22.53 17.08
C VAL A 12 -1.43 22.77 17.87
N ASP A 13 -1.18 21.90 18.82
CA ASP A 13 -0.02 21.92 19.69
C ASP A 13 0.91 20.72 19.42
N GLN A 14 2.04 20.69 20.14
CA GLN A 14 3.04 19.61 20.06
C GLN A 14 2.50 18.23 20.44
N ASN A 15 1.31 18.13 21.05
CA ASN A 15 0.67 16.88 21.46
C ASN A 15 -0.32 16.36 20.40
N THR A 16 -0.16 16.77 19.15
CA THR A 16 -0.96 16.31 18.02
C THR A 16 -0.16 15.36 17.15
N LEU A 17 -0.78 14.21 16.79
CA LEU A 17 -0.32 13.32 15.74
C LEU A 17 -1.10 13.62 14.46
N PHE A 18 -0.38 13.88 13.39
CA PHE A 18 -0.93 13.88 12.04
C PHE A 18 -0.69 12.54 11.37
N VAL A 19 -1.76 11.95 10.81
CA VAL A 19 -1.70 10.78 9.94
C VAL A 19 -1.98 11.25 8.52
N ILE A 20 -1.03 11.02 7.62
CA ILE A 20 -1.03 11.57 6.27
C ILE A 20 -1.09 10.41 5.27
N GLY A 21 -2.13 10.38 4.44
CA GLY A 21 -2.24 9.45 3.32
C GLY A 21 -2.09 10.15 1.97
N ASN A 22 -2.16 9.38 0.89
CA ASN A 22 -1.89 9.85 -0.47
C ASN A 22 -2.82 10.99 -0.92
N GLY A 23 -4.04 11.06 -0.40
CA GLY A 23 -4.95 12.17 -0.69
C GLY A 23 -4.39 13.53 -0.31
N PHE A 24 -3.45 13.61 0.64
CA PHE A 24 -2.78 14.86 1.00
C PHE A 24 -1.85 15.35 -0.11
N ASP A 25 -1.08 14.47 -0.71
CA ASP A 25 -0.21 14.78 -1.85
C ASP A 25 -1.05 15.19 -3.07
N LEU A 26 -2.13 14.45 -3.35
CA LEU A 26 -3.04 14.76 -4.46
C LEU A 26 -3.69 16.14 -4.29
N ALA A 27 -4.14 16.48 -3.08
CA ALA A 27 -4.70 17.78 -2.76
C ALA A 27 -3.65 18.91 -2.87
N SER A 28 -2.39 18.60 -2.60
CA SER A 28 -1.25 19.50 -2.82
C SER A 28 -0.86 19.66 -4.31
N GLY A 29 -1.50 18.94 -5.23
CA GLY A 29 -1.23 18.98 -6.66
C GLY A 29 -0.14 18.00 -7.13
N ILE A 30 0.35 17.12 -6.26
CA ILE A 30 1.39 16.14 -6.57
C ILE A 30 0.74 14.92 -7.23
N LYS A 31 1.33 14.43 -8.34
CA LYS A 31 0.83 13.29 -9.11
C LYS A 31 1.32 11.96 -8.53
N SER A 32 0.74 11.55 -7.41
CA SER A 32 1.14 10.37 -6.62
C SER A 32 0.11 9.24 -6.59
N SER A 33 -0.95 9.28 -7.42
CA SER A 33 -1.92 8.19 -7.51
C SER A 33 -1.41 7.02 -8.33
N TYR A 34 -1.96 5.83 -8.11
CA TYR A 34 -1.67 4.66 -8.96
C TYR A 34 -2.09 4.85 -10.42
N TYR A 35 -3.08 5.70 -10.70
CA TYR A 35 -3.35 6.13 -12.09
C TYR A 35 -2.20 6.95 -12.68
N ASN A 36 -1.50 7.75 -11.88
CA ASN A 36 -0.29 8.45 -12.34
C ASN A 36 0.85 7.45 -12.58
N PHE A 37 0.96 6.39 -11.80
CA PHE A 37 1.88 5.28 -12.06
C PHE A 37 1.56 4.62 -13.41
N LYS A 38 0.29 4.30 -13.69
CA LYS A 38 -0.12 3.78 -15.01
C LYS A 38 0.28 4.70 -16.15
N GLN A 39 0.07 6.01 -15.99
CA GLN A 39 0.49 6.99 -17.01
C GLN A 39 2.01 7.01 -17.18
N TRP A 40 2.75 6.91 -16.09
CA TRP A 40 4.20 6.82 -16.13
C TRP A 40 4.67 5.56 -16.88
N LEU A 41 4.05 4.42 -16.65
CA LEU A 41 4.32 3.15 -17.36
C LEU A 41 4.10 3.32 -18.88
N ILE A 42 3.00 3.97 -19.28
CA ILE A 42 2.70 4.27 -20.70
C ILE A 42 3.80 5.12 -21.31
N LEU A 43 4.20 6.21 -20.64
CA LEU A 43 5.24 7.13 -21.13
C LEU A 43 6.61 6.45 -21.23
N ASN A 44 6.91 5.51 -20.35
CA ASN A 44 8.15 4.72 -20.34
C ASN A 44 8.05 3.42 -21.16
N LYS A 45 6.97 3.27 -21.98
CA LYS A 45 6.76 2.15 -22.91
C LYS A 45 6.68 0.77 -22.25
N ARG A 46 6.28 0.71 -20.97
CA ARG A 46 6.09 -0.52 -20.20
C ARG A 46 4.68 -1.13 -20.45
N HIS A 47 4.23 -1.16 -21.72
CA HIS A 47 2.87 -1.60 -22.06
C HIS A 47 2.61 -3.07 -21.72
N GLN A 48 3.64 -3.93 -21.84
CA GLN A 48 3.52 -5.33 -21.51
C GLN A 48 3.22 -5.51 -20.01
N LEU A 49 3.92 -4.79 -19.14
CA LEU A 49 3.67 -4.84 -17.70
C LEU A 49 2.23 -4.39 -17.38
N ILE A 50 1.73 -3.32 -18.01
CA ILE A 50 0.34 -2.87 -17.82
C ILE A 50 -0.64 -4.00 -18.17
N ASN A 51 -0.46 -4.66 -19.32
CA ASN A 51 -1.33 -5.74 -19.76
C ASN A 51 -1.29 -6.92 -18.79
N LEU A 52 -0.11 -7.29 -18.30
CA LEU A 52 0.03 -8.39 -17.33
C LEU A 52 -0.59 -8.04 -15.98
N MET A 53 -0.41 -6.80 -15.49
CA MET A 53 -1.08 -6.30 -14.30
C MET A 53 -2.61 -6.36 -14.45
N ASP A 54 -3.14 -5.92 -15.59
CA ASP A 54 -4.58 -5.97 -15.87
C ASP A 54 -5.10 -7.43 -15.99
N ILE A 55 -4.29 -8.39 -16.47
CA ILE A 55 -4.67 -9.81 -16.56
C ILE A 55 -4.62 -10.48 -15.18
N PHE A 56 -3.53 -10.32 -14.43
CA PHE A 56 -3.29 -11.07 -13.20
C PHE A 56 -4.03 -10.51 -11.98
N PHE A 57 -4.31 -9.21 -11.96
CA PHE A 57 -4.78 -8.52 -10.77
C PHE A 57 -6.13 -7.81 -10.95
N SER A 58 -6.77 -7.86 -12.11
CA SER A 58 -8.04 -7.14 -12.31
C SER A 58 -9.22 -7.76 -11.58
N ASN A 59 -9.22 -9.06 -11.37
CA ASN A 59 -10.28 -9.86 -10.72
C ASN A 59 -11.64 -9.11 -10.58
N LYS A 60 -12.13 -8.53 -11.68
CA LYS A 60 -13.34 -7.69 -11.81
C LYS A 60 -13.24 -6.30 -11.18
N ARG A 61 -12.05 -5.81 -10.84
CA ARG A 61 -11.81 -4.48 -10.27
C ARG A 61 -10.81 -3.69 -11.11
N ASP A 62 -10.79 -2.39 -10.87
CA ASP A 62 -9.77 -1.53 -11.42
C ASP A 62 -8.48 -1.65 -10.60
N VAL A 63 -7.48 -2.31 -11.15
CA VAL A 63 -6.15 -2.47 -10.55
C VAL A 63 -5.55 -1.14 -10.12
N TRP A 64 -5.75 -0.11 -10.93
CA TRP A 64 -5.11 1.20 -10.79
C TRP A 64 -5.81 2.13 -9.78
N GLY A 65 -6.97 1.73 -9.28
CA GLY A 65 -7.63 2.39 -8.15
C GLY A 65 -7.00 2.02 -6.82
N ASP A 66 -6.60 0.75 -6.67
CA ASP A 66 -5.96 0.21 -5.46
C ASP A 66 -5.09 -1.01 -5.84
N ILE A 67 -3.82 -0.75 -6.16
CA ILE A 67 -2.87 -1.81 -6.55
C ILE A 67 -2.63 -2.79 -5.40
N GLU A 68 -2.52 -2.32 -4.17
CA GLU A 68 -2.21 -3.17 -3.02
C GLU A 68 -3.30 -4.20 -2.77
N LYS A 69 -4.56 -3.79 -2.86
CA LYS A 69 -5.69 -4.71 -2.79
C LYS A 69 -5.72 -5.65 -3.98
N ALA A 70 -5.47 -5.14 -5.18
CA ALA A 70 -5.43 -5.95 -6.39
C ALA A 70 -4.35 -7.04 -6.33
N LEU A 71 -3.17 -6.72 -5.80
CA LEU A 71 -2.10 -7.71 -5.56
C LEU A 71 -2.56 -8.83 -4.62
N GLY A 72 -3.35 -8.55 -3.59
CA GLY A 72 -3.89 -9.57 -2.68
C GLY A 72 -5.02 -10.42 -3.26
N GLU A 73 -5.69 -9.92 -4.31
CA GLU A 73 -6.82 -10.58 -4.99
C GLU A 73 -6.41 -11.14 -6.36
N TYR A 74 -5.15 -11.55 -6.53
CA TYR A 74 -4.62 -12.04 -7.80
C TYR A 74 -5.37 -13.26 -8.35
N ASP A 75 -5.40 -13.37 -9.69
CA ASP A 75 -6.01 -14.47 -10.43
C ASP A 75 -4.97 -15.56 -10.71
N GLU A 76 -4.97 -16.58 -9.86
CA GLU A 76 -4.02 -17.70 -9.97
C GLU A 76 -4.16 -18.48 -11.27
N ASP A 77 -5.38 -18.64 -11.79
CA ASP A 77 -5.61 -19.38 -13.03
C ASP A 77 -4.99 -18.66 -14.23
N SER A 78 -5.14 -17.34 -14.27
CA SER A 78 -4.49 -16.52 -15.31
C SER A 78 -2.97 -16.57 -15.23
N ILE A 79 -2.41 -16.57 -14.01
CA ILE A 79 -0.95 -16.68 -13.81
C ILE A 79 -0.47 -18.06 -14.19
N LEU A 80 -1.18 -19.14 -13.79
CA LEU A 80 -0.87 -20.52 -14.17
C LEU A 80 -0.87 -20.69 -15.69
N GLU A 81 -1.90 -20.17 -16.37
CA GLU A 81 -1.98 -20.23 -17.84
C GLU A 81 -0.79 -19.50 -18.50
N PHE A 82 -0.41 -18.34 -17.95
CA PHE A 82 0.74 -17.58 -18.42
C PHE A 82 2.07 -18.30 -18.21
N CYS A 83 2.19 -19.09 -17.14
CA CYS A 83 3.39 -19.89 -16.81
C CYS A 83 3.50 -21.18 -17.62
N LYS A 84 2.46 -21.58 -18.38
CA LYS A 84 2.55 -22.81 -19.19
C LYS A 84 3.68 -22.71 -20.21
N PRO A 85 4.60 -23.69 -20.24
CA PRO A 85 5.62 -23.74 -21.27
C PRO A 85 5.00 -23.81 -22.67
N ASN A 86 5.58 -23.08 -23.62
CA ASN A 86 5.15 -23.13 -25.03
C ASN A 86 5.51 -24.46 -25.72
N GLU A 87 6.31 -25.31 -25.09
CA GLU A 87 6.73 -26.59 -25.64
C GLU A 87 5.73 -27.69 -25.26
N GLU A 88 5.42 -28.57 -26.21
CA GLU A 88 4.62 -29.76 -25.93
C GLU A 88 5.35 -30.67 -24.93
N PHE A 89 4.58 -31.36 -24.08
CA PHE A 89 5.12 -32.31 -23.13
C PHE A 89 5.86 -33.45 -23.88
N ASP A 90 7.17 -33.58 -23.62
CA ASP A 90 8.01 -34.64 -24.22
C ASP A 90 7.85 -35.94 -23.43
N TYR A 91 7.04 -36.83 -23.97
CA TYR A 91 6.80 -38.18 -23.39
C TYR A 91 8.02 -39.08 -23.42
N ASP A 92 9.02 -38.81 -24.26
CA ASP A 92 10.28 -39.55 -24.31
C ASP A 92 11.23 -39.12 -23.17
N HIS A 93 11.08 -37.89 -22.69
CA HIS A 93 11.86 -37.32 -21.57
C HIS A 93 10.94 -36.67 -20.50
N PRO A 94 10.06 -37.44 -19.86
CA PRO A 94 9.02 -36.91 -19.00
C PRO A 94 9.58 -36.10 -17.80
N THR A 95 10.67 -36.55 -17.21
CA THR A 95 11.31 -35.87 -16.08
C THR A 95 11.77 -34.42 -16.43
N ARG A 96 12.26 -34.22 -17.67
CA ARG A 96 12.66 -32.91 -18.16
C ARG A 96 11.46 -32.01 -18.36
N SER A 97 10.38 -32.52 -18.94
CA SER A 97 9.14 -31.73 -19.13
C SER A 97 8.49 -31.39 -17.84
N ILE A 98 8.48 -32.30 -16.84
CA ILE A 98 7.99 -32.04 -15.49
C ILE A 98 8.78 -30.89 -14.84
N ALA A 99 10.11 -30.99 -14.79
CA ALA A 99 10.96 -29.98 -14.21
C ALA A 99 10.77 -28.60 -14.88
N ALA A 100 10.59 -28.57 -16.20
CA ALA A 100 10.33 -27.32 -16.93
C ALA A 100 8.99 -26.69 -16.55
N ILE A 101 7.97 -27.51 -16.27
CA ILE A 101 6.66 -27.00 -15.79
C ILE A 101 6.78 -26.49 -14.36
N GLU A 102 7.37 -27.27 -13.45
CA GLU A 102 7.52 -26.94 -12.04
C GLU A 102 8.36 -25.67 -11.83
N ASP A 103 9.39 -25.47 -12.64
CA ASP A 103 10.28 -24.30 -12.55
C ASP A 103 9.78 -23.08 -13.35
N SER A 104 8.71 -23.23 -14.13
CA SER A 104 8.22 -22.15 -15.01
C SER A 104 7.89 -20.83 -14.29
N PRO A 105 7.32 -20.82 -13.07
CA PRO A 105 7.09 -19.55 -12.37
C PRO A 105 8.37 -18.76 -12.08
N ASP A 106 9.48 -19.45 -11.85
CA ASP A 106 10.77 -18.79 -11.55
C ASP A 106 11.32 -18.03 -12.77
N TRP A 107 11.04 -18.54 -13.99
CA TRP A 107 11.55 -17.98 -15.24
C TRP A 107 10.57 -17.09 -15.98
N ILE A 108 9.26 -17.24 -15.72
CA ILE A 108 8.20 -16.55 -16.46
C ILE A 108 7.51 -15.54 -15.58
N PHE A 109 7.07 -15.89 -14.38
CA PHE A 109 6.28 -15.03 -13.52
C PHE A 109 7.14 -14.14 -12.62
N ARG A 110 8.20 -14.69 -11.99
CA ARG A 110 9.09 -13.92 -11.12
C ARG A 110 9.65 -12.66 -11.79
N PRO A 111 10.13 -12.70 -13.06
CA PRO A 111 10.59 -11.49 -13.74
C PRO A 111 9.54 -10.41 -13.91
N VAL A 112 8.24 -10.78 -13.98
CA VAL A 112 7.14 -9.80 -14.03
C VAL A 112 7.00 -9.06 -12.70
N LEU A 113 7.11 -9.78 -11.58
CA LEU A 113 7.09 -9.17 -10.25
C LEU A 113 8.31 -8.27 -10.03
N ASP A 114 9.49 -8.72 -10.44
CA ASP A 114 10.72 -7.94 -10.33
C ASP A 114 10.62 -6.65 -11.18
N GLU A 115 10.08 -6.74 -12.42
CA GLU A 115 9.82 -5.58 -13.26
C GLU A 115 8.80 -4.62 -12.64
N PHE A 116 7.76 -5.15 -12.01
CA PHE A 116 6.77 -4.33 -11.30
C PHE A 116 7.41 -3.53 -10.16
N ILE A 117 8.20 -4.17 -9.30
CA ILE A 117 8.87 -3.52 -8.17
C ILE A 117 9.89 -2.48 -8.65
N GLU A 118 10.68 -2.80 -9.68
CA GLU A 118 11.61 -1.87 -10.29
C GLU A 118 10.88 -0.64 -10.86
N ALA A 119 9.85 -0.87 -11.67
CA ALA A 119 9.07 0.19 -12.28
C ALA A 119 8.36 1.07 -11.25
N PHE A 120 7.87 0.47 -10.17
CA PHE A 120 7.26 1.20 -9.06
C PHE A 120 8.28 2.10 -8.36
N THR A 121 9.47 1.56 -8.08
CA THR A 121 10.58 2.30 -7.47
C THR A 121 10.98 3.49 -8.34
N ASP A 122 11.21 3.25 -9.64
CA ASP A 122 11.58 4.29 -10.61
C ASP A 122 10.50 5.38 -10.70
N TRP A 123 9.23 4.98 -10.68
CA TRP A 123 8.12 5.93 -10.69
C TRP A 123 8.10 6.80 -9.44
N VAL A 124 8.19 6.20 -8.24
CA VAL A 124 8.20 6.95 -6.98
C VAL A 124 9.37 7.94 -6.97
N ASP A 125 10.56 7.53 -7.42
CA ASP A 125 11.74 8.39 -7.50
C ASP A 125 11.56 9.55 -8.50
N SER A 126 10.73 9.34 -9.52
CA SER A 126 10.43 10.34 -10.56
C SER A 126 9.35 11.35 -10.19
N ILE A 127 8.61 11.16 -9.09
CA ILE A 127 7.52 12.07 -8.70
C ILE A 127 8.07 13.46 -8.42
N ASP A 128 7.60 14.44 -9.18
CA ASP A 128 7.98 15.85 -8.99
C ASP A 128 7.13 16.49 -7.88
N ILE A 129 7.74 16.72 -6.73
CA ILE A 129 7.09 17.41 -5.61
C ILE A 129 7.20 18.93 -5.71
N THR A 130 8.04 19.47 -6.60
CA THR A 130 8.24 20.94 -6.73
C THR A 130 7.00 21.64 -7.28
N VAL A 131 6.10 20.89 -7.92
CA VAL A 131 4.81 21.39 -8.43
C VAL A 131 3.75 21.51 -7.34
N GLY A 132 4.01 20.98 -6.13
CA GLY A 132 3.07 20.96 -5.03
C GLY A 132 3.00 22.28 -4.27
N ASP A 133 1.80 22.61 -3.82
CA ASP A 133 1.53 23.79 -3.00
C ASP A 133 1.12 23.43 -1.57
N LYS A 134 1.40 24.33 -0.62
CA LYS A 134 0.84 24.23 0.73
C LYS A 134 -0.67 24.43 0.67
N ILE A 135 -1.42 23.42 1.12
CA ILE A 135 -2.88 23.48 1.18
C ILE A 135 -3.40 23.93 2.55
N ARG A 136 -2.54 23.91 3.57
CA ARG A 136 -2.81 24.37 4.93
C ARG A 136 -1.53 24.56 5.73
N ASP A 137 -1.63 25.18 6.88
CA ASP A 137 -0.54 25.25 7.84
C ASP A 137 -0.47 23.97 8.67
N LEU A 138 0.74 23.42 8.81
CA LEU A 138 1.04 22.30 9.69
C LEU A 138 2.05 22.74 10.73
N PRO A 139 1.82 22.47 12.03
CA PRO A 139 2.74 22.88 13.08
C PRO A 139 3.98 21.98 13.07
N SER A 140 5.13 22.57 12.94
CA SER A 140 6.42 21.87 12.83
C SER A 140 6.82 21.07 14.06
N CYS A 141 6.20 21.37 15.22
CA CYS A 141 6.46 20.66 16.49
C CYS A 141 5.61 19.40 16.70
N SER A 142 4.63 19.12 15.83
CA SER A 142 3.78 17.92 15.90
C SER A 142 4.50 16.69 15.41
N LYS A 143 3.93 15.51 15.69
CA LYS A 143 4.37 14.22 15.14
C LYS A 143 3.57 13.89 13.89
N PHE A 144 4.22 13.22 12.94
CA PHE A 144 3.63 12.86 11.66
C PHE A 144 3.91 11.37 11.38
N LEU A 145 2.87 10.62 11.09
CA LEU A 145 2.97 9.31 10.47
C LEU A 145 2.42 9.44 9.06
N THR A 146 3.23 9.12 8.06
CA THR A 146 2.82 9.23 6.66
C THR A 146 2.95 7.90 5.94
N PHE A 147 1.94 7.63 5.10
CA PHE A 147 1.91 6.49 4.18
C PHE A 147 2.49 6.86 2.80
N ASN A 148 2.80 8.15 2.59
CA ASN A 148 3.34 8.67 1.33
C ASN A 148 4.84 8.39 1.23
N TYR A 149 5.28 8.05 0.04
CA TYR A 149 6.71 7.83 -0.28
C TYR A 149 7.47 9.15 -0.52
N THR A 150 6.73 10.23 -0.78
CA THR A 150 7.26 11.54 -1.12
C THR A 150 7.68 12.32 0.12
N GLU A 151 8.65 13.20 -0.04
CA GLU A 151 9.11 14.10 1.01
C GLU A 151 8.33 15.44 1.04
N THR A 152 7.04 15.36 0.79
CA THR A 152 6.12 16.54 0.80
C THR A 152 6.16 17.28 2.13
N LEU A 153 6.11 16.56 3.26
CA LEU A 153 6.15 17.16 4.60
C LEU A 153 7.46 17.91 4.85
N GLU A 154 8.58 17.34 4.45
CA GLU A 154 9.90 17.95 4.64
C GLU A 154 10.13 19.13 3.71
N LYS A 155 9.87 18.95 2.42
CA LYS A 155 10.28 19.92 1.38
C LYS A 155 9.29 21.07 1.22
N ILE A 156 7.99 20.79 1.26
CA ILE A 156 6.96 21.80 1.07
C ILE A 156 6.59 22.45 2.42
N TYR A 157 6.43 21.63 3.47
CA TYR A 157 5.98 22.12 4.77
C TYR A 157 7.13 22.47 5.73
N GLY A 158 8.35 22.01 5.47
CA GLY A 158 9.51 22.28 6.30
C GLY A 158 9.50 21.54 7.63
N ILE A 159 8.81 20.39 7.69
CA ILE A 159 8.77 19.56 8.89
C ILE A 159 10.10 18.79 9.02
N SER A 160 10.65 18.77 10.26
CA SER A 160 11.87 18.02 10.52
C SER A 160 11.64 16.51 10.39
N GLN A 161 12.56 15.80 9.74
CA GLN A 161 12.55 14.32 9.65
C GLN A 161 12.41 13.64 11.01
N SER A 162 12.97 14.21 12.08
CA SER A 162 12.86 13.67 13.44
C SER A 162 11.41 13.61 13.96
N ASN A 163 10.50 14.33 13.32
CA ASN A 163 9.08 14.35 13.66
C ASN A 163 8.22 13.51 12.73
N ILE A 164 8.80 12.92 11.67
CA ILE A 164 8.09 12.19 10.63
C ILE A 164 8.49 10.71 10.66
N LEU A 165 7.50 9.83 10.59
CA LEU A 165 7.68 8.43 10.26
C LEU A 165 7.05 8.16 8.89
N HIS A 166 7.86 7.83 7.88
CA HIS A 166 7.41 7.24 6.62
C HIS A 166 7.28 5.74 6.81
N ILE A 167 6.07 5.26 7.07
CA ILE A 167 5.84 3.85 7.44
C ILE A 167 6.13 2.87 6.29
N HIS A 168 5.99 3.31 5.06
CA HIS A 168 6.27 2.53 3.85
C HIS A 168 7.61 2.90 3.18
N GLY A 169 8.46 3.64 3.87
CA GLY A 169 9.70 4.16 3.32
C GLY A 169 9.54 5.49 2.59
N SER A 170 10.64 6.12 2.24
CA SER A 170 10.67 7.40 1.52
C SER A 170 11.92 7.53 0.66
N ARG A 171 11.92 8.46 -0.29
CA ARG A 171 13.09 8.82 -1.10
C ARG A 171 14.28 9.35 -0.28
N LEU A 172 14.05 9.72 0.98
CA LEU A 172 15.10 10.18 1.90
C LEU A 172 15.74 9.02 2.69
N SER A 173 15.22 7.81 2.57
CA SER A 173 15.74 6.63 3.24
C SER A 173 16.45 5.71 2.22
N GLU A 174 17.52 5.03 2.66
CA GLU A 174 18.18 4.00 1.84
C GLU A 174 17.37 2.69 1.75
N LYS A 175 16.19 2.66 2.38
CA LYS A 175 15.33 1.48 2.41
C LYS A 175 14.47 1.41 1.14
N ASN A 176 14.22 0.20 0.66
CA ASN A 176 13.27 -0.06 -0.40
C ASN A 176 11.86 0.40 0.01
N TYR A 177 11.08 0.87 -0.97
CA TYR A 177 9.67 1.18 -0.74
C TYR A 177 8.89 -0.07 -0.43
N ILE A 178 7.97 0.02 0.54
CA ILE A 178 7.12 -1.09 0.93
C ILE A 178 5.81 -0.96 0.16
N ILE A 179 5.63 -1.82 -0.84
CA ILE A 179 4.37 -2.02 -1.57
C ILE A 179 4.01 -3.49 -1.51
N GLY A 180 2.75 -3.80 -1.27
CA GLY A 180 2.31 -5.19 -1.18
C GLY A 180 0.89 -5.31 -0.65
N HIS A 181 0.50 -6.52 -0.26
CA HIS A 181 -0.86 -6.86 0.16
C HIS A 181 -0.89 -7.48 1.57
N ASP A 182 -2.08 -7.71 2.09
CA ASP A 182 -2.34 -8.29 3.43
C ASP A 182 -3.01 -9.68 3.37
N ASN A 183 -3.02 -10.33 2.20
CA ASN A 183 -3.70 -11.60 1.97
C ASN A 183 -2.72 -12.73 1.68
N PRO A 184 -1.97 -13.25 2.68
CA PRO A 184 -1.14 -14.43 2.50
C PRO A 184 -2.02 -15.66 2.22
N ARG A 185 -1.55 -16.52 1.31
CA ARG A 185 -2.20 -17.80 1.01
C ARG A 185 -1.33 -18.96 1.45
N ASP A 186 -1.97 -20.10 1.74
CA ASP A 186 -1.27 -21.32 2.15
C ASP A 186 -0.67 -21.99 0.91
N THR A 187 0.65 -22.20 0.89
CA THR A 187 1.35 -22.89 -0.17
C THR A 187 1.05 -24.39 -0.19
N ASP A 188 0.55 -24.95 0.92
CA ASP A 188 0.21 -26.38 1.06
C ASP A 188 -1.27 -26.64 0.72
N GLU A 189 -2.05 -25.60 0.41
CA GLU A 189 -3.42 -25.74 -0.06
C GLU A 189 -3.45 -26.53 -1.38
N VAL A 190 -4.36 -27.50 -1.48
CA VAL A 190 -4.46 -28.35 -2.66
C VAL A 190 -5.20 -27.60 -3.77
N TYR A 191 -4.53 -27.44 -4.91
CA TYR A 191 -5.16 -26.91 -6.11
C TYR A 191 -6.17 -27.92 -6.65
N ASN A 192 -7.45 -27.61 -6.52
CA ASN A 192 -8.54 -28.49 -6.94
C ASN A 192 -8.91 -28.25 -8.42
N ASP A 193 -8.09 -28.78 -9.32
CA ASP A 193 -8.48 -28.90 -10.72
C ASP A 193 -8.79 -30.36 -11.07
N GLU A 194 -10.09 -30.67 -11.20
CA GLU A 194 -10.56 -32.01 -11.58
C GLU A 194 -10.15 -32.36 -13.03
N GLY A 195 -8.88 -32.69 -13.25
CA GLY A 195 -8.47 -33.29 -14.51
C GLY A 195 -7.23 -32.75 -15.20
N GLN A 196 -6.52 -31.83 -14.61
CA GLN A 196 -5.26 -31.33 -15.17
C GLN A 196 -4.03 -31.96 -14.49
N TYR A 197 -2.92 -31.86 -15.15
CA TYR A 197 -1.61 -32.47 -14.90
C TYR A 197 -1.20 -32.53 -13.43
N PRO A 198 -0.64 -33.66 -12.95
CA PRO A 198 -0.19 -33.81 -11.56
C PRO A 198 0.91 -32.81 -11.11
N PHE A 199 1.47 -32.05 -12.03
CA PHE A 199 2.56 -31.08 -11.81
C PHE A 199 2.08 -29.64 -11.62
N VAL A 200 0.78 -29.38 -11.77
CA VAL A 200 0.19 -28.04 -11.59
C VAL A 200 0.28 -27.61 -10.13
N GLN A 201 0.24 -28.55 -9.18
CA GLN A 201 0.33 -28.26 -7.75
C GLN A 201 1.64 -27.55 -7.39
N ASP A 202 2.78 -28.04 -7.88
CA ASP A 202 4.09 -27.46 -7.53
C ASP A 202 4.26 -26.09 -8.18
N THR A 203 3.79 -25.93 -9.44
CA THR A 203 3.74 -24.64 -10.13
C THR A 203 2.88 -23.64 -9.37
N TRP A 204 1.69 -24.04 -8.94
CA TRP A 204 0.76 -23.22 -8.18
C TRP A 204 1.34 -22.82 -6.83
N SER A 205 1.93 -23.77 -6.08
CA SER A 205 2.59 -23.49 -4.80
C SER A 205 3.73 -22.45 -4.94
N LYS A 206 4.50 -22.51 -6.05
CA LYS A 206 5.54 -21.52 -6.34
C LYS A 206 4.96 -20.14 -6.64
N ILE A 207 3.87 -20.05 -7.41
CA ILE A 207 3.19 -18.77 -7.67
C ILE A 207 2.75 -18.14 -6.35
N ILE A 208 2.14 -18.92 -5.47
CA ILE A 208 1.74 -18.43 -4.13
C ILE A 208 2.95 -17.98 -3.33
N ALA A 209 4.04 -18.75 -3.35
CA ALA A 209 5.26 -18.37 -2.63
C ALA A 209 5.80 -17.01 -3.11
N TRP A 210 5.83 -16.77 -4.43
CA TRP A 210 6.25 -15.48 -4.99
C TRP A 210 5.29 -14.34 -4.62
N MET A 211 3.98 -14.58 -4.64
CA MET A 211 3.00 -13.58 -4.21
C MET A 211 3.10 -13.31 -2.71
N ASN A 212 3.34 -14.32 -1.89
CA ASN A 212 3.53 -14.16 -0.44
C ASN A 212 4.77 -13.33 -0.08
N GLU A 213 5.78 -13.22 -0.96
CA GLU A 213 6.90 -12.29 -0.75
C GLU A 213 6.45 -10.81 -0.80
N LEU A 214 5.30 -10.52 -1.43
CA LEU A 214 4.70 -9.20 -1.46
C LEU A 214 3.74 -8.95 -0.28
N VAL A 215 3.61 -9.87 0.65
CA VAL A 215 2.80 -9.66 1.86
C VAL A 215 3.50 -8.63 2.76
N LYS A 216 2.76 -7.60 3.15
CA LYS A 216 3.26 -6.60 4.09
C LYS A 216 3.37 -7.19 5.50
N ASP A 217 4.57 -7.34 6.00
CA ASP A 217 4.81 -7.69 7.41
C ASP A 217 4.64 -6.46 8.31
N CYS A 218 3.38 -6.09 8.52
CA CYS A 218 3.04 -4.92 9.33
C CYS A 218 3.55 -5.04 10.77
N GLU A 219 3.61 -6.25 11.33
CA GLU A 219 4.11 -6.48 12.69
C GLU A 219 5.62 -6.17 12.75
N TYR A 220 6.39 -6.68 11.80
CA TYR A 220 7.82 -6.36 11.70
C TYR A 220 8.03 -4.85 11.53
N ILE A 221 7.26 -4.20 10.63
CA ILE A 221 7.37 -2.76 10.36
C ILE A 221 7.07 -1.94 11.62
N ILE A 222 6.04 -2.31 12.39
CA ILE A 222 5.73 -1.68 13.68
C ILE A 222 6.86 -1.88 14.67
N ASN A 223 7.39 -3.10 14.77
CA ASN A 223 8.47 -3.43 15.72
C ASN A 223 9.75 -2.65 15.44
N VAL A 224 10.18 -2.52 14.19
CA VAL A 224 11.37 -1.73 13.84
C VAL A 224 11.19 -0.23 14.04
N ASN A 225 9.94 0.26 14.09
CA ASN A 225 9.59 1.65 14.35
C ASN A 225 9.01 1.87 15.76
N GLN A 226 9.24 0.93 16.68
CA GLN A 226 8.63 0.92 18.00
C GLN A 226 8.91 2.18 18.83
N ASP A 227 10.06 2.81 18.65
CA ASP A 227 10.41 4.05 19.37
C ASP A 227 9.48 5.20 18.97
N PHE A 228 9.11 5.30 17.69
CA PHE A 228 8.13 6.29 17.25
C PHE A 228 6.77 6.04 17.90
N PHE A 229 6.27 4.80 17.84
CA PHE A 229 4.96 4.47 18.39
C PHE A 229 4.92 4.67 19.91
N LYS A 230 5.93 4.23 20.67
CA LYS A 230 6.02 4.49 22.12
C LYS A 230 6.08 5.99 22.44
N GLY A 231 6.69 6.78 21.56
CA GLY A 231 6.73 8.24 21.68
C GLY A 231 5.38 8.93 21.54
N LEU A 232 4.31 8.19 21.16
CA LEU A 232 2.94 8.72 21.02
C LEU A 232 2.17 8.79 22.35
N SER A 233 2.70 8.30 23.46
CA SER A 233 2.00 8.22 24.75
C SER A 233 1.46 9.57 25.27
N ASN A 234 2.09 10.69 24.87
CA ASN A 234 1.68 12.04 25.24
C ASN A 234 0.77 12.72 24.20
N ILE A 235 0.40 12.01 23.14
CA ILE A 235 -0.50 12.55 22.11
C ILE A 235 -1.91 12.69 22.69
N GLU A 236 -2.49 13.86 22.49
CA GLU A 236 -3.83 14.20 22.99
C GLU A 236 -4.90 14.18 21.91
N ARG A 237 -4.51 14.23 20.63
CA ARG A 237 -5.42 14.10 19.49
C ARG A 237 -4.72 13.60 18.24
N VAL A 238 -5.53 13.03 17.35
CA VAL A 238 -5.10 12.57 16.02
C VAL A 238 -5.87 13.35 14.96
N ILE A 239 -5.15 13.83 13.95
CA ILE A 239 -5.73 14.48 12.78
C ILE A 239 -5.30 13.66 11.56
N VAL A 240 -6.27 13.21 10.77
CA VAL A 240 -6.02 12.36 9.60
C VAL A 240 -6.37 13.13 8.33
N TYR A 241 -5.43 13.21 7.41
CA TYR A 241 -5.60 13.85 6.11
C TYR A 241 -5.33 12.88 4.97
N GLY A 242 -6.33 12.70 4.10
CA GLY A 242 -6.19 12.00 2.84
C GLY A 242 -5.84 10.51 2.96
N HIS A 243 -6.25 9.85 4.06
CA HIS A 243 -6.04 8.41 4.28
C HIS A 243 -7.37 7.67 4.08
N SER A 244 -7.33 6.58 3.30
CA SER A 244 -8.50 5.82 2.89
C SER A 244 -9.08 4.88 3.96
N PHE A 245 -8.33 4.57 5.01
CA PHE A 245 -8.68 3.58 6.04
C PHE A 245 -8.94 2.16 5.50
N TYR A 246 -8.29 1.77 4.40
CA TYR A 246 -8.32 0.39 3.96
C TYR A 246 -7.70 -0.55 5.01
N GLU A 247 -8.20 -1.77 5.07
CA GLU A 247 -7.87 -2.75 6.12
C GLU A 247 -6.38 -3.11 6.16
N ILE A 248 -5.71 -3.05 5.03
CA ILE A 248 -4.27 -3.30 4.90
C ILE A 248 -3.41 -2.39 5.82
N ASP A 249 -3.87 -1.16 6.09
CA ASP A 249 -3.17 -0.19 6.94
C ASP A 249 -3.66 -0.20 8.39
N TRP A 250 -4.68 -0.98 8.71
CA TRP A 250 -5.25 -1.05 10.07
C TRP A 250 -4.24 -1.45 11.14
N PRO A 251 -3.27 -2.35 10.92
CA PRO A 251 -2.29 -2.68 11.95
C PRO A 251 -1.56 -1.45 12.51
N TYR A 252 -1.15 -0.53 11.64
CA TYR A 252 -0.47 0.71 12.05
C TYR A 252 -1.41 1.66 12.80
N MET A 253 -2.64 1.82 12.30
CA MET A 253 -3.65 2.65 12.95
C MET A 253 -4.08 2.07 14.29
N SER A 254 -4.16 0.74 14.41
CA SER A 254 -4.43 0.01 15.65
C SER A 254 -3.35 0.23 16.69
N GLU A 255 -2.08 0.23 16.28
CA GLU A 255 -0.97 0.53 17.18
C GLU A 255 -1.03 1.98 17.70
N ILE A 256 -1.44 2.95 16.86
CA ILE A 256 -1.72 4.31 17.34
C ILE A 256 -2.78 4.29 18.44
N VAL A 257 -3.94 3.64 18.19
CA VAL A 257 -5.03 3.56 19.19
C VAL A 257 -4.55 2.91 20.50
N LYS A 258 -3.73 1.89 20.42
CA LYS A 258 -3.14 1.20 21.57
C LYS A 258 -2.26 2.13 22.40
N GLN A 259 -1.45 2.98 21.76
CA GLN A 259 -0.54 3.89 22.45
C GLN A 259 -1.25 5.10 23.07
N ILE A 260 -2.24 5.68 22.39
CA ILE A 260 -2.90 6.91 22.85
C ILE A 260 -4.24 6.68 23.58
N GLY A 261 -4.84 5.51 23.38
CA GLY A 261 -6.17 5.15 23.95
C GLY A 261 -7.35 5.61 23.09
N LYS A 262 -8.46 4.86 23.18
CA LYS A 262 -9.66 5.02 22.35
C LYS A 262 -10.51 6.27 22.63
N ASN A 263 -10.25 6.99 23.72
CA ASN A 263 -11.02 8.15 24.12
C ASN A 263 -10.48 9.47 23.60
N LYS A 264 -9.28 9.46 23.03
CA LYS A 264 -8.68 10.69 22.46
C LYS A 264 -9.44 11.14 21.22
N PRO A 265 -9.55 12.46 20.98
CA PRO A 265 -10.24 12.98 19.80
C PRO A 265 -9.51 12.64 18.50
N TRP A 266 -10.28 12.17 17.53
CA TRP A 266 -9.86 11.95 16.14
C TRP A 266 -10.63 12.91 15.23
N ILE A 267 -9.91 13.60 14.35
CA ILE A 267 -10.48 14.48 13.32
C ILE A 267 -10.05 13.89 11.97
N ILE A 268 -11.00 13.36 11.20
CA ILE A 268 -10.72 12.57 10.01
C ILE A 268 -11.29 13.26 8.78
N SER A 269 -10.45 13.53 7.79
CA SER A 269 -10.90 13.97 6.48
C SER A 269 -11.41 12.79 5.64
N TYR A 270 -12.36 13.05 4.77
CA TYR A 270 -12.81 12.14 3.72
C TYR A 270 -13.04 12.92 2.42
N HIS A 271 -12.91 12.25 1.29
CA HIS A 271 -13.10 12.86 -0.02
C HIS A 271 -14.42 12.43 -0.66
N GLU A 272 -14.82 11.19 -0.48
CA GLU A 272 -16.05 10.63 -1.04
C GLU A 272 -16.84 9.80 -0.01
N GLU A 273 -18.09 9.47 -0.35
CA GLU A 273 -18.96 8.71 0.57
C GLU A 273 -18.41 7.31 0.88
N ASN A 274 -17.69 6.70 -0.05
CA ASN A 274 -17.07 5.39 0.14
C ASN A 274 -16.03 5.39 1.28
N ASP A 275 -15.28 6.48 1.43
CA ASP A 275 -14.32 6.63 2.53
C ASP A 275 -15.02 6.52 3.89
N LEU A 276 -16.25 7.03 3.99
CA LEU A 276 -17.03 6.98 5.23
C LEU A 276 -17.35 5.56 5.68
N ILE A 277 -17.43 4.60 4.76
CA ILE A 277 -17.67 3.19 5.06
C ILE A 277 -16.45 2.60 5.77
N HIS A 278 -15.25 2.81 5.23
CA HIS A 278 -14.00 2.33 5.82
C HIS A 278 -13.71 3.01 7.16
N ILE A 279 -13.90 4.33 7.24
CA ILE A 279 -13.78 5.08 8.49
C ILE A 279 -14.77 4.56 9.56
N ALA A 280 -16.02 4.30 9.19
CA ALA A 280 -17.02 3.79 10.14
C ALA A 280 -16.67 2.39 10.63
N SER A 281 -16.17 1.52 9.75
CA SER A 281 -15.70 0.18 10.09
C SER A 281 -14.52 0.23 11.07
N PHE A 282 -13.53 1.09 10.83
CA PHE A 282 -12.40 1.29 11.72
C PHE A 282 -12.83 1.83 13.09
N ILE A 283 -13.67 2.86 13.13
CA ILE A 283 -14.22 3.42 14.38
C ILE A 283 -14.89 2.34 15.21
N LYS A 284 -15.73 1.51 14.57
CA LYS A 284 -16.46 0.42 15.23
C LYS A 284 -15.51 -0.65 15.75
N ALA A 285 -14.55 -1.09 14.95
CA ALA A 285 -13.60 -2.14 15.32
C ALA A 285 -12.73 -1.74 16.53
N HIS A 286 -12.38 -0.46 16.65
CA HIS A 286 -11.52 0.05 17.73
C HIS A 286 -12.27 0.77 18.84
N ASP A 287 -13.59 0.80 18.80
CA ASP A 287 -14.47 1.42 19.80
C ASP A 287 -14.07 2.90 20.09
N LEU A 288 -13.70 3.64 19.03
CA LEU A 288 -13.32 5.05 19.18
C LEU A 288 -14.52 5.90 19.63
N LYS A 289 -14.34 6.68 20.69
CA LYS A 289 -15.43 7.41 21.33
C LYS A 289 -15.62 8.84 20.89
N ASN A 290 -14.57 9.46 20.39
CA ASN A 290 -14.57 10.90 20.07
C ASN A 290 -14.01 11.12 18.66
N VAL A 291 -14.88 11.01 17.65
CA VAL A 291 -14.49 11.15 16.24
C VAL A 291 -15.34 12.22 15.56
N LYS A 292 -14.66 13.15 14.92
CA LYS A 292 -15.25 14.13 14.00
C LYS A 292 -14.77 13.85 12.58
N LYS A 293 -15.65 14.03 11.61
CA LYS A 293 -15.35 13.82 10.18
C LYS A 293 -15.64 15.09 9.42
N PHE A 294 -14.85 15.37 8.39
CA PHE A 294 -15.07 16.54 7.52
C PHE A 294 -14.72 16.20 6.08
N LEU A 295 -15.46 16.78 5.16
CA LEU A 295 -15.21 16.68 3.72
C LEU A 295 -13.97 17.53 3.38
N TRP A 296 -13.09 16.95 2.61
CA TRP A 296 -11.87 17.61 2.17
C TRP A 296 -11.87 17.84 0.66
#